data_02ff391ae3e2f807d0b3638fcc0c9433
#
_entry.id   02ff391ae3e2f807d0b3638fcc0c9433
#
_cell.length_a   1.000
_cell.length_b   1.000
_cell.length_c   1.000
_cell.angle_alpha   90.00
_cell.angle_beta   90.00
_cell.angle_gamma   90.00
#
_symmetry.space_group_name_H-M   'P 1'
#
loop_
_entity.id
_entity.type
_entity.pdbx_description
1 polymer ?
#
loop_
_entity_poly.entity_id
_entity_poly.type
_entity_poly.pdbx_seq_one_letter_code
_entity_poly.pdbx_strand_id
1 'polypeptide(L)'
;MMFIRKIHMSSNLFLFLLISIIFPNLILGVEEIHETHRGGIIATKTSESAIIPVQTCPVSLILLPKGKSRSIPQIQHHFNREAQSDRLERIKRQRAVRNTFQHSWNGYKTYAWLRDELTPTSGGYKSSLGGWAVTLIDSLDTLLIMDLDKEFEAALEAVHYIDFSTPKLATVHIFETTIRHLGGLISAYDLTEDNLHHAQNQTRLPGLWPLSFDAHSLRFSDDYFTVGGMADSTYEYLVKEYLLLGAQSDQYREMYISAIEGIKKHLLFHGMTKGKEDILFAGNIQFDSEGQEVFEYQTEHLKCFLGGMVALGSRAFGRSDDLPIAHKLVNGCIWAYDLMPTGIMPETLYISGCRNSDRCEWKEEKWFRDIFGWPDGAQLPTNLREATRLIIQHHKLQPPILEVANPKYRLRPEAIESIFIMYRITGDKSLQDTAWKIFQSIEQYTKVEYGHAALNDTRDIRTARLDAMESFWLAETLKYFYLIFSDPKLISLDDYVLVGQPVSGIDDDSSIFGDGVSRYRQSI
;
A
#
# COMPACT_ATOMS: atom_id res chain seq x y z
N MET A 1 -0.84 9.10 -10.22
CA MET A 1 -1.80 7.99 -10.14
C MET A 1 -3.14 8.40 -10.70
N MET A 2 -3.68 7.64 -11.62
CA MET A 2 -4.77 8.05 -12.50
C MET A 2 -6.12 7.54 -11.99
N PHE A 3 -7.16 8.38 -12.01
CA PHE A 3 -8.54 7.93 -11.80
C PHE A 3 -9.09 7.34 -13.09
N ILE A 4 -9.63 6.14 -13.01
CA ILE A 4 -10.34 5.54 -14.13
C ILE A 4 -11.82 5.52 -13.77
N ARG A 5 -12.62 6.23 -14.55
CA ARG A 5 -14.07 6.23 -14.41
C ARG A 5 -14.60 4.84 -14.79
N LYS A 6 -15.47 4.27 -13.97
CA LYS A 6 -16.21 3.05 -14.31
C LYS A 6 -16.83 3.25 -15.68
N ILE A 7 -16.42 2.48 -16.63
CA ILE A 7 -16.50 2.70 -18.06
C ILE A 7 -17.94 3.03 -18.54
N HIS A 8 -18.11 4.25 -19.08
CA HIS A 8 -18.93 4.49 -20.25
C HIS A 8 -18.00 4.73 -21.43
N MET A 9 -18.17 3.99 -22.48
CA MET A 9 -17.35 3.62 -23.63
C MET A 9 -16.63 4.71 -24.45
N SER A 10 -16.30 5.89 -23.91
CA SER A 10 -15.54 6.92 -24.66
C SER A 10 -14.12 7.21 -24.15
N SER A 11 -13.71 6.57 -23.05
CA SER A 11 -12.46 6.89 -22.35
C SER A 11 -11.20 6.21 -22.92
N ASN A 12 -11.35 5.22 -23.80
CA ASN A 12 -10.22 4.52 -24.42
C ASN A 12 -9.33 5.41 -25.28
N LEU A 13 -9.87 6.48 -25.83
CA LEU A 13 -9.09 7.40 -26.67
C LEU A 13 -8.15 8.29 -25.85
N PHE A 14 -8.59 8.70 -24.66
CA PHE A 14 -7.77 9.53 -23.77
C PHE A 14 -6.64 8.73 -23.14
N LEU A 15 -6.91 7.50 -22.73
CA LEU A 15 -5.90 6.58 -22.21
C LEU A 15 -4.85 6.24 -23.27
N PHE A 16 -5.29 5.99 -24.51
CA PHE A 16 -4.41 5.71 -25.64
C PHE A 16 -3.55 6.92 -26.00
N LEU A 17 -4.10 8.14 -25.96
CA LEU A 17 -3.38 9.38 -26.16
C LEU A 17 -2.34 9.63 -25.07
N LEU A 18 -2.67 9.34 -23.80
CA LEU A 18 -1.72 9.51 -22.69
C LEU A 18 -0.55 8.51 -22.76
N ILE A 19 -0.83 7.26 -23.09
CA ILE A 19 0.19 6.23 -23.34
C ILE A 19 1.07 6.62 -24.53
N SER A 20 0.48 7.15 -25.61
CA SER A 20 1.20 7.58 -26.80
C SER A 20 2.09 8.80 -26.54
N ILE A 21 1.72 9.65 -25.59
CA ILE A 21 2.50 10.82 -25.19
C ILE A 21 3.66 10.42 -24.25
N ILE A 22 3.40 9.51 -23.31
CA ILE A 22 4.38 9.09 -22.31
C ILE A 22 5.39 8.09 -22.87
N PHE A 23 4.97 7.23 -23.81
CA PHE A 23 5.81 6.18 -24.39
C PHE A 23 5.74 6.16 -25.93
N PRO A 24 6.19 7.22 -26.63
CA PRO A 24 6.09 7.27 -28.09
C PRO A 24 6.83 6.14 -28.79
N ASN A 25 7.89 5.59 -28.20
CA ASN A 25 8.68 4.51 -28.76
C ASN A 25 8.12 3.10 -28.48
N LEU A 26 7.13 2.96 -27.63
CA LEU A 26 6.50 1.66 -27.35
C LEU A 26 5.49 1.27 -28.46
N ILE A 27 4.95 2.26 -29.18
CA ILE A 27 3.95 2.07 -30.25
C ILE A 27 4.61 2.01 -31.64
N LEU A 28 5.80 2.58 -31.82
CA LEU A 28 6.50 2.63 -33.11
C LEU A 28 7.36 1.39 -33.41
N GLY A 29 7.37 0.38 -32.54
CA GLY A 29 8.12 -0.86 -32.73
C GLY A 29 7.45 -1.93 -33.60
N VAL A 30 6.35 -1.63 -34.27
CA VAL A 30 5.59 -2.59 -35.09
C VAL A 30 5.37 -2.03 -36.49
N GLU A 31 6.43 -1.62 -37.18
CA GLU A 31 6.40 -1.60 -38.67
C GLU A 31 7.83 -1.52 -39.23
N GLU A 32 8.01 -2.36 -40.27
CA GLU A 32 9.11 -2.42 -41.25
C GLU A 32 10.34 -3.28 -40.93
N ILE A 33 10.16 -4.57 -41.20
CA ILE A 33 11.26 -5.38 -41.75
C ILE A 33 11.04 -5.47 -43.25
N HIS A 34 11.69 -4.63 -44.03
CA HIS A 34 11.95 -4.88 -45.45
C HIS A 34 13.44 -5.16 -45.67
N GLU A 35 13.67 -6.32 -46.27
CA GLU A 35 14.99 -6.80 -46.71
C GLU A 35 15.68 -5.84 -47.68
N THR A 36 16.99 -5.65 -47.49
CA THR A 36 17.91 -5.54 -48.65
C THR A 36 19.30 -6.05 -48.29
N HIS A 37 19.73 -7.03 -49.05
CA HIS A 37 21.09 -7.56 -49.13
C HIS A 37 22.10 -6.54 -49.67
N ARG A 38 23.32 -6.50 -49.10
CA ARG A 38 24.65 -6.76 -49.76
C ARG A 38 25.85 -6.12 -49.03
N GLY A 39 26.76 -6.96 -48.64
CA GLY A 39 28.19 -6.89 -49.05
C GLY A 39 29.18 -6.12 -48.16
N GLY A 40 30.16 -6.82 -47.59
CA GLY A 40 31.46 -6.23 -47.28
C GLY A 40 32.08 -6.66 -45.94
N ILE A 41 33.02 -7.62 -46.00
CA ILE A 41 33.85 -8.17 -44.94
C ILE A 41 34.92 -7.16 -44.51
N ILE A 42 35.09 -6.88 -43.20
CA ILE A 42 36.41 -6.73 -42.55
C ILE A 42 36.28 -7.16 -41.08
N ALA A 43 37.08 -8.15 -40.68
CA ALA A 43 37.15 -8.68 -39.33
C ALA A 43 38.10 -7.88 -38.46
N THR A 44 37.62 -7.51 -37.26
CA THR A 44 38.50 -7.28 -36.09
C THR A 44 37.89 -7.95 -34.88
N LYS A 45 38.66 -8.88 -34.30
CA LYS A 45 38.33 -9.60 -33.08
C LYS A 45 38.24 -8.64 -31.91
N THR A 46 37.08 -8.57 -31.26
CA THR A 46 36.94 -8.13 -29.88
C THR A 46 36.01 -9.11 -29.18
N SER A 47 36.35 -9.44 -27.94
CA SER A 47 35.73 -10.41 -27.04
C SER A 47 34.20 -10.48 -27.10
N GLU A 48 33.68 -11.65 -27.44
CA GLU A 48 32.26 -11.98 -27.35
C GLU A 48 31.80 -11.97 -25.90
N SER A 49 31.07 -10.93 -25.51
CA SER A 49 30.09 -11.05 -24.48
C SER A 49 28.87 -11.76 -25.09
N ALA A 50 28.57 -12.95 -24.60
CA ALA A 50 27.45 -13.75 -25.03
C ALA A 50 26.15 -12.93 -24.85
N ILE A 51 25.60 -12.44 -25.94
CA ILE A 51 24.23 -11.91 -25.99
C ILE A 51 23.32 -13.13 -25.81
N ILE A 52 22.76 -13.30 -24.62
CA ILE A 52 21.68 -14.27 -24.38
C ILE A 52 20.51 -13.82 -25.27
N PRO A 53 20.09 -14.65 -26.24
CA PRO A 53 18.93 -14.28 -27.04
C PRO A 53 17.73 -14.14 -26.11
N VAL A 54 17.10 -12.95 -26.09
CA VAL A 54 15.82 -12.75 -25.45
C VAL A 54 14.84 -13.68 -26.17
N GLN A 55 14.49 -14.76 -25.50
CA GLN A 55 13.48 -15.69 -25.99
C GLN A 55 12.15 -14.94 -25.91
N THR A 56 11.68 -14.42 -27.02
CA THR A 56 10.35 -13.81 -27.10
C THR A 56 9.34 -14.93 -26.90
N CYS A 57 8.76 -15.03 -25.71
CA CYS A 57 7.56 -15.80 -25.52
C CYS A 57 6.50 -15.24 -26.48
N PRO A 58 5.77 -16.07 -27.22
CA PRO A 58 4.63 -15.61 -28.00
C PRO A 58 3.58 -15.11 -27.01
N VAL A 59 3.56 -13.79 -26.82
CA VAL A 59 2.55 -13.12 -25.99
C VAL A 59 1.22 -13.25 -26.72
N SER A 60 0.39 -14.15 -26.27
CA SER A 60 -1.03 -14.16 -26.65
C SER A 60 -1.68 -12.95 -25.97
N LEU A 61 -1.89 -11.87 -26.73
CA LEU A 61 -2.62 -10.71 -26.23
C LEU A 61 -4.03 -11.15 -25.81
N ILE A 62 -4.29 -11.21 -24.53
CA ILE A 62 -5.62 -11.40 -23.99
C ILE A 62 -6.38 -10.09 -24.23
N LEU A 63 -7.44 -10.17 -25.03
CA LEU A 63 -8.25 -9.00 -25.33
C LEU A 63 -9.11 -8.65 -24.09
N LEU A 64 -9.19 -7.37 -23.77
CA LEU A 64 -10.12 -6.86 -22.75
C LEU A 64 -11.54 -7.44 -22.98
N PRO A 65 -12.28 -7.76 -21.90
CA PRO A 65 -13.62 -8.29 -22.00
C PRO A 65 -14.48 -7.41 -22.93
N LYS A 66 -15.11 -8.01 -23.93
CA LYS A 66 -16.02 -7.30 -24.85
C LYS A 66 -17.45 -7.45 -24.37
N GLY A 67 -18.11 -6.35 -24.05
CA GLY A 67 -19.51 -6.38 -23.65
C GLY A 67 -19.94 -5.13 -22.89
N LYS A 68 -21.18 -5.15 -22.42
CA LYS A 68 -21.68 -4.12 -21.49
C LYS A 68 -21.30 -4.52 -20.09
N SER A 69 -20.89 -3.55 -19.27
CA SER A 69 -20.67 -3.74 -17.84
C SER A 69 -21.86 -4.45 -17.19
N ARG A 70 -21.59 -5.40 -16.31
CA ARG A 70 -22.63 -6.02 -15.48
C ARG A 70 -23.13 -5.00 -14.46
N SER A 71 -24.33 -5.23 -13.91
CA SER A 71 -24.85 -4.39 -12.84
C SER A 71 -23.96 -4.57 -11.60
N ILE A 72 -23.26 -3.50 -11.21
CA ILE A 72 -22.49 -3.44 -9.98
C ILE A 72 -23.43 -2.94 -8.86
N PRO A 73 -23.46 -3.58 -7.69
CA PRO A 73 -24.20 -3.07 -6.54
C PRO A 73 -23.75 -1.66 -6.16
N GLN A 74 -24.62 -0.90 -5.51
CA GLN A 74 -24.24 0.39 -4.94
C GLN A 74 -23.15 0.19 -3.88
N ILE A 75 -22.00 0.80 -4.09
CA ILE A 75 -20.84 0.73 -3.21
C ILE A 75 -20.95 1.81 -2.12
N GLN A 76 -21.20 3.05 -2.56
CA GLN A 76 -21.18 4.21 -1.68
C GLN A 76 -22.50 4.36 -0.91
N HIS A 77 -22.39 4.80 0.32
CA HIS A 77 -23.54 5.19 1.14
C HIS A 77 -24.34 6.32 0.48
N HIS A 78 -25.67 6.27 0.59
CA HIS A 78 -26.52 7.37 0.17
C HIS A 78 -26.46 8.50 1.21
N PHE A 79 -25.67 9.53 0.92
CA PHE A 79 -25.54 10.69 1.82
C PHE A 79 -26.74 11.64 1.69
N ASN A 80 -27.39 11.89 2.80
CA ASN A 80 -28.44 12.90 2.91
C ASN A 80 -27.85 14.32 2.81
N ARG A 81 -28.74 15.32 2.65
CA ARG A 81 -28.32 16.72 2.65
C ARG A 81 -27.60 17.07 3.94
N GLU A 82 -26.38 17.56 3.81
CA GLU A 82 -25.52 17.95 4.91
C GLU A 82 -26.04 19.19 5.64
N ALA A 83 -25.97 19.22 6.98
CA ALA A 83 -26.25 20.42 7.75
C ALA A 83 -25.22 21.51 7.46
N GLN A 84 -25.61 22.79 7.54
CA GLN A 84 -24.72 23.90 7.22
C GLN A 84 -23.50 23.98 8.14
N SER A 85 -23.66 23.69 9.42
CA SER A 85 -22.56 23.62 10.39
C SER A 85 -21.52 22.56 10.01
N ASP A 86 -22.00 21.35 9.68
CA ASP A 86 -21.13 20.23 9.30
C ASP A 86 -20.37 20.53 8.00
N ARG A 87 -21.08 21.16 7.04
CA ARG A 87 -20.47 21.60 5.78
C ARG A 87 -19.35 22.62 6.01
N LEU A 88 -19.54 23.58 6.89
CA LEU A 88 -18.52 24.59 7.19
C LEU A 88 -17.28 23.96 7.83
N GLU A 89 -17.45 23.04 8.78
CA GLU A 89 -16.34 22.33 9.41
C GLU A 89 -15.62 21.42 8.41
N ARG A 90 -16.36 20.68 7.59
CA ARG A 90 -15.79 19.86 6.53
C ARG A 90 -14.93 20.68 5.54
N ILE A 91 -15.45 21.81 5.07
CA ILE A 91 -14.72 22.72 4.16
C ILE A 91 -13.46 23.28 4.84
N LYS A 92 -13.52 23.59 6.13
CA LYS A 92 -12.36 24.05 6.89
C LYS A 92 -11.28 22.97 6.93
N ARG A 93 -11.64 21.73 7.23
CA ARG A 93 -10.73 20.57 7.25
C ARG A 93 -10.15 20.32 5.84
N GLN A 94 -10.98 20.30 4.81
CA GLN A 94 -10.56 20.17 3.42
C GLN A 94 -9.52 21.22 3.01
N ARG A 95 -9.75 22.48 3.37
CA ARG A 95 -8.82 23.58 3.09
C ARG A 95 -7.48 23.40 3.82
N ALA A 96 -7.50 22.91 5.06
CA ALA A 96 -6.27 22.64 5.78
C ALA A 96 -5.42 21.58 5.05
N VAL A 97 -6.03 20.49 4.61
CA VAL A 97 -5.34 19.45 3.81
C VAL A 97 -4.78 20.02 2.51
N ARG A 98 -5.58 20.83 1.79
CA ARG A 98 -5.11 21.49 0.55
C ARG A 98 -3.92 22.42 0.79
N ASN A 99 -3.90 23.16 1.90
CA ASN A 99 -2.77 24.02 2.26
C ASN A 99 -1.51 23.20 2.57
N THR A 100 -1.67 22.06 3.24
CA THR A 100 -0.58 21.11 3.52
C THR A 100 -0.01 20.53 2.21
N PHE A 101 -0.88 20.13 1.28
CA PHE A 101 -0.46 19.71 -0.05
C PHE A 101 0.33 20.82 -0.77
N GLN A 102 -0.20 22.04 -0.83
CA GLN A 102 0.47 23.16 -1.49
C GLN A 102 1.83 23.48 -0.85
N HIS A 103 1.98 23.34 0.47
CA HIS A 103 3.28 23.52 1.13
C HIS A 103 4.30 22.50 0.61
N SER A 104 3.97 21.22 0.62
CA SER A 104 4.85 20.14 0.14
C SER A 104 5.10 20.23 -1.38
N TRP A 105 4.05 20.53 -2.17
CA TRP A 105 4.17 20.72 -3.61
C TRP A 105 5.08 21.88 -4.00
N ASN A 106 4.99 23.02 -3.32
CA ASN A 106 5.86 24.15 -3.54
C ASN A 106 7.32 23.84 -3.23
N GLY A 107 7.56 23.06 -2.16
CA GLY A 107 8.90 22.56 -1.85
C GLY A 107 9.43 21.66 -2.97
N TYR A 108 8.65 20.68 -3.43
CA TYR A 108 9.00 19.82 -4.56
C TYR A 108 9.26 20.64 -5.83
N LYS A 109 8.36 21.57 -6.17
CA LYS A 109 8.49 22.43 -7.35
C LYS A 109 9.74 23.29 -7.32
N THR A 110 10.14 23.77 -6.16
CA THR A 110 11.29 24.67 -6.00
C THR A 110 12.62 23.94 -5.98
N TYR A 111 12.70 22.77 -5.32
CA TYR A 111 13.98 22.11 -5.02
C TYR A 111 14.17 20.76 -5.70
N ALA A 112 13.10 20.12 -6.17
CA ALA A 112 13.14 18.77 -6.73
C ALA A 112 12.41 18.63 -8.08
N TRP A 113 12.17 19.73 -8.81
CA TRP A 113 11.44 19.68 -10.08
C TRP A 113 12.13 18.76 -11.09
N LEU A 114 11.35 17.88 -11.73
CA LEU A 114 11.84 16.83 -12.63
C LEU A 114 12.84 15.85 -11.98
N ARG A 115 12.74 15.69 -10.66
CA ARG A 115 13.45 14.67 -9.87
C ARG A 115 12.43 13.75 -9.22
N ASP A 116 12.88 12.59 -8.74
CA ASP A 116 11.94 11.62 -8.18
C ASP A 116 11.30 12.14 -6.90
N GLU A 117 12.09 12.58 -5.92
CA GLU A 117 11.58 12.95 -4.61
C GLU A 117 12.31 14.14 -4.00
N LEU A 118 11.57 14.93 -3.23
CA LEU A 118 12.10 16.02 -2.42
C LEU A 118 12.80 15.48 -1.17
N THR A 119 13.94 16.07 -0.80
CA THR A 119 14.49 15.97 0.55
C THR A 119 14.03 17.20 1.34
N PRO A 120 12.96 17.06 2.14
CA PRO A 120 12.19 18.21 2.61
C PRO A 120 12.87 18.99 3.74
N THR A 121 13.84 18.40 4.41
CA THR A 121 14.59 19.04 5.50
C THR A 121 15.78 19.83 4.98
N SER A 122 16.50 19.30 4.00
CA SER A 122 17.70 19.92 3.42
C SER A 122 17.41 20.83 2.23
N GLY A 123 16.22 20.76 1.64
CA GLY A 123 15.89 21.51 0.41
C GLY A 123 16.63 20.99 -0.82
N GLY A 124 16.77 19.67 -0.95
CA GLY A 124 17.40 18.99 -2.08
C GLY A 124 16.47 17.95 -2.72
N TYR A 125 17.06 16.95 -3.39
CA TYR A 125 16.31 15.89 -4.06
C TYR A 125 17.03 14.56 -4.02
N LYS A 126 16.26 13.48 -4.23
CA LYS A 126 16.75 12.14 -4.56
C LYS A 126 16.22 11.70 -5.92
N SER A 127 16.91 10.73 -6.53
CA SER A 127 16.50 10.07 -7.78
C SER A 127 16.61 8.56 -7.60
N SER A 128 15.81 8.02 -6.68
CA SER A 128 15.82 6.61 -6.26
C SER A 128 15.01 5.69 -7.19
N LEU A 129 14.19 6.26 -8.09
CA LEU A 129 13.24 5.55 -8.93
C LEU A 129 13.48 5.79 -10.44
N GLY A 130 14.73 5.82 -10.86
CA GLY A 130 15.11 6.01 -12.26
C GLY A 130 15.40 7.46 -12.64
N GLY A 131 15.03 8.42 -11.81
CA GLY A 131 15.17 9.86 -12.10
C GLY A 131 14.12 10.37 -13.07
N TRP A 132 12.95 9.76 -13.11
CA TRP A 132 11.83 10.01 -14.01
C TRP A 132 10.71 10.82 -13.39
N ALA A 133 11.04 11.65 -12.40
CA ALA A 133 10.12 12.61 -11.77
C ALA A 133 8.87 11.95 -11.15
N VAL A 134 9.04 10.86 -10.43
CA VAL A 134 7.93 10.06 -9.91
C VAL A 134 6.92 10.88 -9.11
N THR A 135 7.36 11.79 -8.23
CA THR A 135 6.43 12.64 -7.44
C THR A 135 5.55 13.53 -8.32
N LEU A 136 6.09 14.03 -9.43
CA LEU A 136 5.33 14.85 -10.38
C LEU A 136 4.22 14.02 -11.03
N ILE A 137 4.56 12.84 -11.55
CA ILE A 137 3.62 11.95 -12.27
C ILE A 137 2.55 11.43 -11.30
N ASP A 138 2.97 10.94 -10.14
CA ASP A 138 2.07 10.41 -9.11
C ASP A 138 1.07 11.44 -8.60
N SER A 139 1.40 12.73 -8.65
CA SER A 139 0.56 13.79 -8.10
C SER A 139 -0.45 14.38 -9.10
N LEU A 140 -0.41 14.01 -10.38
CA LEU A 140 -1.21 14.64 -11.44
C LEU A 140 -2.71 14.63 -11.14
N ASP A 141 -3.26 13.50 -10.76
CA ASP A 141 -4.69 13.38 -10.44
C ASP A 141 -5.06 14.12 -9.14
N THR A 142 -4.17 14.13 -8.16
CA THR A 142 -4.36 14.87 -6.90
C THR A 142 -4.43 16.37 -7.14
N LEU A 143 -3.61 16.92 -8.05
CA LEU A 143 -3.67 18.32 -8.46
C LEU A 143 -5.04 18.68 -9.04
N LEU A 144 -5.59 17.83 -9.93
CA LEU A 144 -6.94 18.00 -10.49
C LEU A 144 -8.03 17.92 -9.43
N ILE A 145 -7.97 16.90 -8.54
CA ILE A 145 -8.97 16.71 -7.48
C ILE A 145 -9.02 17.91 -6.53
N MET A 146 -7.89 18.54 -6.30
CA MET A 146 -7.77 19.70 -5.42
C MET A 146 -8.02 21.04 -6.13
N ASP A 147 -8.50 21.05 -7.37
CA ASP A 147 -8.70 22.26 -8.19
C ASP A 147 -7.42 23.13 -8.28
N LEU A 148 -6.27 22.49 -8.48
CA LEU A 148 -4.97 23.14 -8.66
C LEU A 148 -4.58 23.16 -10.14
N ASP A 149 -5.48 23.66 -11.01
CA ASP A 149 -5.38 23.57 -12.48
C ASP A 149 -4.07 24.14 -13.02
N LYS A 150 -3.60 25.28 -12.50
CA LYS A 150 -2.32 25.89 -12.95
C LYS A 150 -1.11 25.01 -12.63
N GLU A 151 -1.13 24.34 -11.47
CA GLU A 151 -0.08 23.41 -11.08
C GLU A 151 -0.14 22.14 -11.91
N PHE A 152 -1.35 21.66 -12.21
CA PHE A 152 -1.57 20.53 -13.11
C PHE A 152 -1.05 20.81 -14.52
N GLU A 153 -1.41 21.94 -15.13
CA GLU A 153 -0.94 22.34 -16.47
C GLU A 153 0.58 22.41 -16.52
N ALA A 154 1.21 23.03 -15.52
CA ALA A 154 2.67 23.11 -15.43
C ALA A 154 3.33 21.73 -15.26
N ALA A 155 2.70 20.82 -14.48
CA ALA A 155 3.19 19.46 -14.32
C ALA A 155 3.01 18.64 -15.60
N LEU A 156 1.88 18.77 -16.28
CA LEU A 156 1.61 18.09 -17.55
C LEU A 156 2.59 18.53 -18.65
N GLU A 157 2.89 19.82 -18.75
CA GLU A 157 3.91 20.33 -19.65
C GLU A 157 5.30 19.73 -19.32
N ALA A 158 5.63 19.62 -18.03
CA ALA A 158 6.90 19.08 -17.60
C ALA A 158 7.08 17.58 -17.93
N VAL A 159 6.01 16.79 -18.01
CA VAL A 159 6.04 15.37 -18.41
C VAL A 159 6.70 15.20 -19.78
N HIS A 160 6.50 16.13 -20.72
CA HIS A 160 7.10 16.06 -22.06
C HIS A 160 8.65 16.13 -22.06
N TYR A 161 9.26 16.60 -20.98
CA TYR A 161 10.72 16.67 -20.84
C TYR A 161 11.33 15.47 -20.12
N ILE A 162 10.52 14.46 -19.74
CA ILE A 162 10.99 13.25 -19.08
C ILE A 162 11.42 12.22 -20.14
N ASP A 163 12.69 11.88 -20.13
CA ASP A 163 13.22 10.82 -21.00
C ASP A 163 13.24 9.48 -20.27
N PHE A 164 12.23 8.67 -20.52
CA PHE A 164 12.11 7.31 -19.95
C PHE A 164 13.09 6.30 -20.55
N SER A 165 13.81 6.63 -21.62
CA SER A 165 14.77 5.73 -22.25
C SER A 165 16.13 5.71 -21.55
N THR A 166 16.41 6.71 -20.70
CA THR A 166 17.70 6.88 -20.03
C THR A 166 17.55 6.93 -18.51
N PRO A 167 17.48 5.76 -17.83
CA PRO A 167 17.44 5.73 -16.38
C PRO A 167 18.77 6.22 -15.78
N LYS A 168 18.71 6.95 -14.68
CA LYS A 168 19.90 7.40 -13.93
C LYS A 168 20.50 6.29 -13.05
N LEU A 169 19.80 5.18 -12.91
CA LEU A 169 20.22 4.02 -12.14
C LEU A 169 20.68 2.89 -13.08
N ALA A 170 21.65 2.09 -12.63
CA ALA A 170 22.12 0.91 -13.37
C ALA A 170 21.04 -0.18 -13.46
N THR A 171 20.11 -0.21 -12.51
CA THR A 171 18.96 -1.13 -12.46
C THR A 171 17.71 -0.33 -12.20
N VAL A 172 16.60 -0.70 -12.85
CA VAL A 172 15.29 -0.11 -12.66
C VAL A 172 14.38 -1.17 -12.05
N HIS A 173 13.73 -0.84 -10.95
CA HIS A 173 12.74 -1.71 -10.35
C HIS A 173 11.45 -1.69 -11.18
N ILE A 174 11.18 -2.77 -11.92
CA ILE A 174 10.00 -2.87 -12.79
C ILE A 174 8.72 -2.66 -11.97
N PHE A 175 8.64 -3.26 -10.79
CA PHE A 175 7.49 -3.11 -9.90
C PHE A 175 7.20 -1.65 -9.55
N GLU A 176 8.19 -0.93 -8.98
CA GLU A 176 8.05 0.50 -8.64
C GLU A 176 7.70 1.36 -9.85
N THR A 177 8.33 1.08 -11.00
CA THR A 177 8.05 1.79 -12.25
C THR A 177 6.62 1.52 -12.71
N THR A 178 6.17 0.27 -12.60
CA THR A 178 4.81 -0.10 -13.00
C THR A 178 3.77 0.55 -12.11
N ILE A 179 3.87 0.44 -10.79
CA ILE A 179 2.86 0.97 -9.89
C ILE A 179 2.85 2.50 -9.82
N ARG A 180 4.01 3.15 -9.93
CA ARG A 180 4.13 4.62 -9.83
C ARG A 180 4.07 5.31 -11.19
N HIS A 181 4.81 4.85 -12.20
CA HIS A 181 4.85 5.51 -13.51
C HIS A 181 3.77 5.01 -14.45
N LEU A 182 3.55 3.72 -14.51
CA LEU A 182 2.43 3.17 -15.26
C LEU A 182 1.11 3.22 -14.46
N GLY A 183 1.22 3.37 -13.11
CA GLY A 183 0.12 3.77 -12.24
C GLY A 183 -1.15 2.97 -12.39
N GLY A 184 -1.11 1.67 -12.53
CA GLY A 184 -2.28 0.89 -12.84
C GLY A 184 -2.84 1.10 -14.24
N LEU A 185 -2.10 1.83 -15.13
CA LEU A 185 -2.52 2.02 -16.52
C LEU A 185 -2.56 0.71 -17.29
N ILE A 186 -1.63 -0.13 -16.93
CA ILE A 186 -1.60 -1.49 -17.44
C ILE A 186 -1.29 -2.31 -16.20
N SER A 187 -2.31 -2.66 -15.46
CA SER A 187 -2.14 -3.79 -14.60
C SER A 187 -1.41 -4.83 -15.45
N ALA A 188 -0.50 -5.53 -14.85
CA ALA A 188 0.15 -6.68 -15.52
C ALA A 188 -0.90 -7.75 -15.86
N TYR A 189 -2.00 -7.22 -16.38
CA TYR A 189 -3.32 -7.73 -16.59
C TYR A 189 -3.28 -9.03 -17.36
N ASP A 190 -2.44 -9.14 -18.36
CA ASP A 190 -2.76 -10.14 -19.36
C ASP A 190 -1.82 -11.33 -19.43
N LEU A 191 -0.72 -11.35 -18.70
CA LEU A 191 0.31 -12.38 -18.91
C LEU A 191 0.32 -13.52 -17.90
N THR A 192 -0.44 -13.38 -16.77
CA THR A 192 -0.36 -14.35 -15.67
C THR A 192 -1.71 -14.77 -15.06
N GLU A 193 -2.84 -14.27 -15.57
CA GLU A 193 -4.15 -14.44 -14.95
C GLU A 193 -4.54 -15.90 -14.70
N ASP A 194 -4.51 -16.74 -15.71
CA ASP A 194 -4.88 -18.15 -15.56
C ASP A 194 -3.91 -18.91 -14.65
N ASN A 195 -2.63 -18.58 -14.70
CA ASN A 195 -1.60 -19.21 -13.90
C ASN A 195 -1.68 -18.79 -12.43
N LEU A 196 -1.99 -17.52 -12.14
CA LEU A 196 -2.14 -17.01 -10.77
C LEU A 196 -3.34 -17.61 -10.06
N HIS A 197 -4.50 -17.69 -10.74
CA HIS A 197 -5.69 -18.31 -10.16
C HIS A 197 -5.48 -19.80 -9.88
N HIS A 198 -4.85 -20.52 -10.81
CA HIS A 198 -4.53 -21.93 -10.61
C HIS A 198 -3.50 -22.13 -9.49
N ALA A 199 -2.47 -21.27 -9.45
CA ALA A 199 -1.43 -21.31 -8.42
C ALA A 199 -1.99 -21.01 -7.02
N GLN A 200 -2.93 -20.08 -6.86
CA GLN A 200 -3.56 -19.74 -5.58
C GLN A 200 -4.11 -20.94 -4.82
N ASN A 201 -4.68 -21.90 -5.54
CA ASN A 201 -5.30 -23.07 -4.94
C ASN A 201 -4.31 -24.24 -4.68
N GLN A 202 -3.05 -24.11 -5.13
CA GLN A 202 -2.01 -25.13 -4.97
C GLN A 202 -0.98 -24.78 -3.90
N THR A 203 -1.15 -23.70 -3.17
CA THR A 203 -0.28 -23.31 -2.05
C THR A 203 -0.56 -24.14 -0.81
N ARG A 204 0.34 -24.08 0.19
CA ARG A 204 0.08 -24.70 1.51
C ARG A 204 -1.14 -24.11 2.22
N LEU A 205 -1.48 -22.85 1.94
CA LEU A 205 -2.66 -22.17 2.44
C LEU A 205 -3.55 -21.79 1.25
N PRO A 206 -4.45 -22.66 0.81
CA PRO A 206 -5.32 -22.40 -0.34
C PRO A 206 -6.05 -21.05 -0.21
N GLY A 207 -6.02 -20.25 -1.26
CA GLY A 207 -6.54 -18.89 -1.28
C GLY A 207 -5.50 -17.81 -1.02
N LEU A 208 -4.28 -18.17 -0.55
CA LEU A 208 -3.20 -17.22 -0.30
C LEU A 208 -1.99 -17.53 -1.18
N TRP A 209 -1.19 -16.51 -1.49
CA TRP A 209 0.06 -16.63 -2.21
C TRP A 209 1.25 -16.44 -1.26
N PRO A 210 2.31 -17.27 -1.38
CA PRO A 210 3.61 -16.95 -0.80
C PRO A 210 4.22 -15.71 -1.48
N LEU A 211 5.23 -15.09 -0.84
CA LEU A 211 5.83 -13.85 -1.35
C LEU A 211 6.55 -14.00 -2.68
N SER A 212 7.15 -15.16 -2.94
CA SER A 212 8.02 -15.33 -4.10
C SER A 212 7.68 -16.58 -4.89
N PHE A 213 7.73 -16.46 -6.20
CA PHE A 213 7.67 -17.61 -7.09
C PHE A 213 8.75 -17.51 -8.18
N ASP A 214 9.20 -18.66 -8.63
CA ASP A 214 10.15 -18.77 -9.73
C ASP A 214 9.40 -18.71 -11.06
N ALA A 215 9.65 -17.65 -11.82
CA ALA A 215 8.98 -17.41 -13.10
C ALA A 215 9.31 -18.43 -14.20
N HIS A 216 10.42 -19.18 -14.07
CA HIS A 216 10.81 -20.22 -15.03
C HIS A 216 10.10 -21.53 -14.77
N SER A 217 10.10 -21.96 -13.50
CA SER A 217 9.49 -23.22 -13.08
C SER A 217 8.02 -23.09 -12.71
N LEU A 218 7.50 -21.86 -12.59
CA LEU A 218 6.15 -21.52 -12.11
C LEU A 218 5.84 -22.17 -10.76
N ARG A 219 6.85 -22.25 -9.87
CA ARG A 219 6.70 -22.81 -8.52
C ARG A 219 6.99 -21.75 -7.49
N PHE A 220 6.28 -21.80 -6.37
CA PHE A 220 6.60 -20.96 -5.22
C PHE A 220 7.98 -21.31 -4.67
N SER A 221 8.77 -20.30 -4.39
CA SER A 221 10.14 -20.42 -3.90
C SER A 221 10.26 -20.23 -2.39
N ASP A 222 9.17 -19.77 -1.73
CA ASP A 222 9.06 -19.67 -0.28
C ASP A 222 7.70 -20.15 0.22
N ASP A 223 7.55 -20.19 1.55
CA ASP A 223 6.34 -20.57 2.27
C ASP A 223 5.97 -19.48 3.30
N TYR A 224 6.25 -18.21 2.99
CA TYR A 224 5.90 -17.07 3.84
C TYR A 224 4.64 -16.38 3.31
N PHE A 225 3.61 -16.30 4.15
CA PHE A 225 2.30 -15.76 3.81
C PHE A 225 2.00 -14.50 4.61
N THR A 226 1.71 -13.42 3.93
CA THR A 226 1.36 -12.12 4.49
C THR A 226 0.36 -11.39 3.61
N VAL A 227 -0.26 -10.35 4.14
CA VAL A 227 -0.99 -9.32 3.36
C VAL A 227 -0.30 -7.96 3.48
N GLY A 228 0.94 -7.95 3.94
CA GLY A 228 1.74 -6.75 4.08
C GLY A 228 2.66 -6.51 2.90
N GLY A 229 3.79 -5.85 3.16
CA GLY A 229 4.75 -5.48 2.12
C GLY A 229 5.10 -6.61 1.17
N MET A 230 5.18 -6.32 -0.12
CA MET A 230 5.41 -7.25 -1.26
C MET A 230 4.21 -8.15 -1.63
N ALA A 231 3.14 -8.20 -0.82
CA ALA A 231 1.95 -9.00 -1.10
C ALA A 231 0.65 -8.17 -1.14
N ASP A 232 0.64 -7.01 -0.50
CA ASP A 232 -0.49 -6.11 -0.27
C ASP A 232 -1.32 -5.85 -1.52
N SER A 233 -0.73 -5.31 -2.56
CA SER A 233 -1.38 -4.97 -3.82
C SER A 233 -1.93 -6.17 -4.57
N THR A 234 -1.30 -7.33 -4.44
CA THR A 234 -1.81 -8.56 -5.05
C THR A 234 -3.24 -8.84 -4.61
N TYR A 235 -3.53 -8.66 -3.32
CA TYR A 235 -4.88 -8.84 -2.77
C TYR A 235 -5.79 -7.64 -3.04
N GLU A 236 -5.27 -6.44 -2.90
CA GLU A 236 -6.01 -5.20 -3.04
C GLU A 236 -6.60 -5.05 -4.45
N TYR A 237 -5.82 -5.37 -5.47
CA TYR A 237 -6.24 -5.21 -6.85
C TYR A 237 -7.31 -6.21 -7.29
N LEU A 238 -7.50 -7.33 -6.61
CA LEU A 238 -8.54 -8.30 -6.99
C LEU A 238 -9.94 -7.66 -7.06
N VAL A 239 -10.33 -6.90 -6.05
CA VAL A 239 -11.62 -6.21 -6.06
C VAL A 239 -11.59 -4.96 -6.96
N LYS A 240 -10.46 -4.26 -7.00
CA LYS A 240 -10.31 -3.04 -7.81
C LYS A 240 -10.37 -3.36 -9.30
N GLU A 241 -9.68 -4.39 -9.78
CA GLU A 241 -9.72 -4.86 -11.16
C GLU A 241 -11.11 -5.37 -11.56
N TYR A 242 -11.76 -6.15 -10.70
CA TYR A 242 -13.14 -6.56 -10.95
C TYR A 242 -14.05 -5.36 -11.21
N LEU A 243 -13.93 -4.30 -10.42
CA LEU A 243 -14.73 -3.08 -10.58
C LEU A 243 -14.32 -2.29 -11.84
N LEU A 244 -13.03 -2.16 -12.14
CA LEU A 244 -12.49 -1.49 -13.33
C LEU A 244 -12.99 -2.14 -14.62
N LEU A 245 -13.01 -3.47 -14.66
CA LEU A 245 -13.50 -4.26 -15.79
C LEU A 245 -15.03 -4.31 -15.87
N GLY A 246 -15.73 -3.48 -15.10
CA GLY A 246 -17.19 -3.42 -15.13
C GLY A 246 -17.85 -4.74 -14.72
N ALA A 247 -17.25 -5.46 -13.77
CA ALA A 247 -17.71 -6.74 -13.26
C ALA A 247 -17.78 -7.87 -14.32
N GLN A 248 -17.01 -7.78 -15.39
CA GLN A 248 -17.06 -8.74 -16.50
C GLN A 248 -16.13 -9.96 -16.29
N SER A 249 -15.14 -9.88 -15.40
CA SER A 249 -14.23 -10.99 -15.08
C SER A 249 -14.68 -11.71 -13.82
N ASP A 250 -15.19 -12.94 -13.97
CA ASP A 250 -15.52 -13.79 -12.82
C ASP A 250 -14.26 -14.29 -12.11
N GLN A 251 -13.13 -14.34 -12.79
CA GLN A 251 -11.84 -14.77 -12.24
C GLN A 251 -11.40 -13.91 -11.05
N TYR A 252 -11.37 -12.58 -11.19
CA TYR A 252 -11.01 -11.67 -10.08
C TYR A 252 -11.96 -11.80 -8.88
N ARG A 253 -13.25 -12.03 -9.16
CA ARG A 253 -14.23 -12.30 -8.12
C ARG A 253 -13.92 -13.59 -7.34
N GLU A 254 -13.62 -14.67 -8.05
CA GLU A 254 -13.31 -15.96 -7.45
C GLU A 254 -11.99 -15.94 -6.68
N MET A 255 -10.96 -15.29 -7.26
CA MET A 255 -9.68 -15.08 -6.59
C MET A 255 -9.85 -14.25 -5.30
N TYR A 256 -10.64 -13.17 -5.33
CA TYR A 256 -10.95 -12.37 -4.14
C TYR A 256 -11.67 -13.21 -3.06
N ILE A 257 -12.70 -13.97 -3.45
CA ILE A 257 -13.45 -14.79 -2.49
C ILE A 257 -12.54 -15.82 -1.85
N SER A 258 -11.71 -16.50 -2.63
CA SER A 258 -10.74 -17.45 -2.12
C SER A 258 -9.73 -16.78 -1.17
N ALA A 259 -9.20 -15.61 -1.56
CA ALA A 259 -8.23 -14.88 -0.76
C ALA A 259 -8.82 -14.42 0.58
N ILE A 260 -10.01 -13.81 0.59
CA ILE A 260 -10.60 -13.31 1.84
C ILE A 260 -10.95 -14.43 2.82
N GLU A 261 -11.39 -15.58 2.33
CA GLU A 261 -11.60 -16.74 3.20
C GLU A 261 -10.27 -17.27 3.77
N GLY A 262 -9.21 -17.32 2.96
CA GLY A 262 -7.86 -17.65 3.42
C GLY A 262 -7.33 -16.66 4.46
N ILE A 263 -7.46 -15.35 4.21
CA ILE A 263 -7.04 -14.29 5.14
C ILE A 263 -7.79 -14.42 6.47
N LYS A 264 -9.12 -14.55 6.44
CA LYS A 264 -9.97 -14.69 7.64
C LYS A 264 -9.58 -15.90 8.48
N LYS A 265 -9.32 -17.02 7.83
CA LYS A 265 -9.01 -18.28 8.49
C LYS A 265 -7.61 -18.33 9.06
N HIS A 266 -6.63 -17.76 8.35
CA HIS A 266 -5.23 -18.01 8.63
C HIS A 266 -4.49 -16.79 9.19
N LEU A 267 -4.77 -15.56 8.72
CA LEU A 267 -3.94 -14.41 9.02
C LEU A 267 -4.52 -13.47 10.08
N LEU A 268 -5.86 -13.48 10.33
CA LEU A 268 -6.45 -12.56 11.28
C LEU A 268 -6.25 -12.99 12.73
N PHE A 269 -6.04 -12.02 13.62
CA PHE A 269 -5.97 -12.22 15.06
C PHE A 269 -6.54 -11.03 15.84
N HIS A 270 -7.07 -11.28 17.04
CA HIS A 270 -7.50 -10.25 17.98
C HIS A 270 -6.33 -9.78 18.84
N GLY A 271 -6.11 -8.46 18.93
CA GLY A 271 -5.17 -7.88 19.89
C GLY A 271 -5.67 -8.04 21.32
N MET A 272 -4.78 -8.40 22.25
CA MET A 272 -5.10 -8.57 23.68
C MET A 272 -5.11 -7.22 24.41
N THR A 273 -6.10 -6.36 24.11
CA THR A 273 -6.16 -4.99 24.61
C THR A 273 -6.73 -4.88 26.03
N LYS A 274 -6.30 -3.86 26.80
CA LYS A 274 -6.83 -3.59 28.14
C LYS A 274 -8.24 -3.03 28.13
N GLY A 275 -8.58 -2.25 27.11
CA GLY A 275 -9.86 -1.55 26.98
C GLY A 275 -11.00 -2.43 26.45
N LYS A 276 -10.71 -3.70 26.13
CA LYS A 276 -11.66 -4.65 25.52
C LYS A 276 -12.18 -4.20 24.16
N GLU A 277 -11.38 -3.42 23.43
CA GLU A 277 -11.69 -3.00 22.07
C GLU A 277 -11.83 -4.24 21.16
N ASP A 278 -12.89 -4.26 20.38
CA ASP A 278 -13.13 -5.33 19.40
C ASP A 278 -12.39 -4.98 18.10
N ILE A 279 -11.09 -5.28 18.08
CA ILE A 279 -10.19 -4.97 16.97
C ILE A 279 -9.50 -6.21 16.42
N LEU A 280 -9.22 -6.16 15.13
CA LEU A 280 -8.49 -7.18 14.40
C LEU A 280 -7.22 -6.61 13.77
N PHE A 281 -6.23 -7.48 13.66
CA PHE A 281 -5.01 -7.29 12.90
C PHE A 281 -4.77 -8.48 11.97
N ALA A 282 -3.94 -8.28 10.96
CA ALA A 282 -3.42 -9.36 10.14
C ALA A 282 -1.97 -9.66 10.56
N GLY A 283 -1.67 -10.93 10.88
CA GLY A 283 -0.33 -11.45 11.15
C GLY A 283 0.33 -12.00 9.88
N ASN A 284 1.38 -12.81 10.10
CA ASN A 284 2.05 -13.56 9.06
C ASN A 284 2.10 -15.05 9.42
N ILE A 285 2.30 -15.89 8.43
CA ILE A 285 2.54 -17.32 8.61
C ILE A 285 3.78 -17.70 7.83
N GLN A 286 4.63 -18.46 8.45
CA GLN A 286 5.71 -19.20 7.81
C GLN A 286 5.68 -20.65 8.27
N PHE A 287 6.36 -21.52 7.54
CA PHE A 287 6.52 -22.91 7.91
C PHE A 287 7.97 -23.16 8.28
N ASP A 288 8.19 -23.83 9.42
CA ASP A 288 9.52 -24.19 9.88
C ASP A 288 10.11 -25.37 9.06
N SER A 289 11.34 -25.78 9.40
CA SER A 289 12.03 -26.88 8.72
C SER A 289 11.33 -28.24 8.88
N GLU A 290 10.43 -28.39 9.86
CA GLU A 290 9.63 -29.58 10.09
C GLU A 290 8.27 -29.48 9.39
N GLY A 291 7.99 -28.36 8.70
CA GLY A 291 6.74 -28.08 8.01
C GLY A 291 5.59 -27.70 8.94
N GLN A 292 5.87 -27.30 10.20
CA GLN A 292 4.87 -26.84 11.14
C GLN A 292 4.60 -25.34 10.92
N GLU A 293 3.32 -24.95 11.07
CA GLU A 293 2.90 -23.56 10.95
C GLU A 293 3.39 -22.74 12.14
N VAL A 294 4.13 -21.66 11.85
CA VAL A 294 4.56 -20.65 12.80
C VAL A 294 3.83 -19.36 12.49
N PHE A 295 3.01 -18.89 13.44
CA PHE A 295 2.27 -17.64 13.30
C PHE A 295 3.01 -16.49 13.98
N GLU A 296 3.19 -15.41 13.24
CA GLU A 296 3.77 -14.17 13.74
C GLU A 296 2.67 -13.16 14.04
N TYR A 297 2.57 -12.75 15.30
CA TYR A 297 1.68 -11.68 15.76
C TYR A 297 2.24 -10.29 15.41
N GLN A 298 2.72 -10.15 14.17
CA GLN A 298 3.26 -8.94 13.61
C GLN A 298 2.22 -8.23 12.77
N THR A 299 2.02 -6.93 13.01
CA THR A 299 1.29 -6.07 12.09
C THR A 299 2.18 -4.92 11.63
N GLU A 300 1.86 -4.34 10.50
CA GLU A 300 2.58 -3.22 9.93
C GLU A 300 1.60 -2.21 9.34
N HIS A 301 2.07 -0.96 9.18
CA HIS A 301 1.24 0.12 8.66
C HIS A 301 0.66 -0.24 7.27
N LEU A 302 1.46 -0.88 6.41
CA LEU A 302 1.03 -1.36 5.09
C LEU A 302 -0.26 -2.17 5.17
N LYS A 303 -0.40 -3.08 6.15
CA LYS A 303 -1.60 -3.93 6.30
C LYS A 303 -2.89 -3.16 6.60
N CYS A 304 -2.81 -1.87 6.90
CA CYS A 304 -3.99 -1.05 7.17
C CYS A 304 -4.91 -0.87 5.95
N PHE A 305 -4.44 -1.09 4.71
CA PHE A 305 -5.29 -1.11 3.51
C PHE A 305 -6.37 -2.20 3.58
N LEU A 306 -6.09 -3.29 4.30
CA LEU A 306 -6.96 -4.48 4.33
C LEU A 306 -8.39 -4.16 4.78
N GLY A 307 -8.54 -3.24 5.73
CA GLY A 307 -9.87 -2.80 6.17
C GLY A 307 -10.71 -2.19 5.06
N GLY A 308 -10.12 -1.33 4.25
CA GLY A 308 -10.74 -0.72 3.07
C GLY A 308 -11.05 -1.73 1.98
N MET A 309 -10.10 -2.62 1.68
CA MET A 309 -10.27 -3.70 0.70
C MET A 309 -11.46 -4.60 1.07
N VAL A 310 -11.53 -5.05 2.33
CA VAL A 310 -12.62 -5.92 2.80
C VAL A 310 -13.96 -5.18 2.77
N ALA A 311 -14.00 -3.90 3.15
CA ALA A 311 -15.22 -3.09 3.05
C ALA A 311 -15.69 -2.94 1.60
N LEU A 312 -14.78 -2.66 0.67
CA LEU A 312 -15.08 -2.53 -0.75
C LEU A 312 -15.63 -3.85 -1.32
N GLY A 313 -14.94 -4.95 -1.04
CA GLY A 313 -15.36 -6.29 -1.47
C GLY A 313 -16.69 -6.74 -0.85
N SER A 314 -16.97 -6.33 0.40
CA SER A 314 -18.27 -6.62 1.04
C SER A 314 -19.44 -6.05 0.23
N ARG A 315 -19.27 -4.87 -0.35
CA ARG A 315 -20.27 -4.23 -1.22
C ARG A 315 -20.27 -4.81 -2.64
N ALA A 316 -19.09 -4.89 -3.25
CA ALA A 316 -18.95 -5.34 -4.63
C ALA A 316 -19.49 -6.76 -4.86
N PHE A 317 -19.31 -7.64 -3.89
CA PHE A 317 -19.67 -9.06 -3.98
C PHE A 317 -20.88 -9.45 -3.10
N GLY A 318 -21.57 -8.48 -2.46
CA GLY A 318 -22.74 -8.73 -1.62
C GLY A 318 -22.44 -9.54 -0.35
N ARG A 319 -21.22 -9.44 0.18
CA ARG A 319 -20.73 -10.18 1.36
C ARG A 319 -20.91 -9.36 2.63
N SER A 320 -22.16 -9.14 3.05
CA SER A 320 -22.51 -8.28 4.19
C SER A 320 -21.79 -8.66 5.49
N ASP A 321 -21.49 -9.95 5.70
CA ASP A 321 -20.84 -10.47 6.90
C ASP A 321 -19.35 -10.08 7.00
N ASP A 322 -18.74 -9.63 5.90
CA ASP A 322 -17.37 -9.16 5.90
C ASP A 322 -17.25 -7.69 6.37
N LEU A 323 -18.33 -6.90 6.32
CA LEU A 323 -18.29 -5.49 6.73
C LEU A 323 -17.95 -5.30 8.23
N PRO A 324 -18.48 -6.09 9.18
CA PRO A 324 -18.02 -6.04 10.57
C PRO A 324 -16.54 -6.38 10.75
N ILE A 325 -15.99 -7.28 9.93
CA ILE A 325 -14.56 -7.63 9.93
C ILE A 325 -13.73 -6.43 9.46
N ALA A 326 -14.17 -5.79 8.38
CA ALA A 326 -13.56 -4.55 7.89
C ALA A 326 -13.50 -3.46 8.97
N HIS A 327 -14.61 -3.25 9.70
CA HIS A 327 -14.66 -2.32 10.83
C HIS A 327 -13.61 -2.62 11.90
N LYS A 328 -13.48 -3.89 12.31
CA LYS A 328 -12.50 -4.31 13.31
C LYS A 328 -11.07 -4.08 12.84
N LEU A 329 -10.77 -4.31 11.56
CA LEU A 329 -9.46 -4.06 10.95
C LEU A 329 -9.13 -2.57 10.91
N VAL A 330 -10.07 -1.73 10.48
CA VAL A 330 -9.92 -0.25 10.50
C VAL A 330 -9.69 0.24 11.94
N ASN A 331 -10.49 -0.25 12.89
CA ASN A 331 -10.35 0.10 14.30
C ASN A 331 -9.01 -0.36 14.88
N GLY A 332 -8.44 -1.48 14.41
CA GLY A 332 -7.11 -1.94 14.80
C GLY A 332 -6.02 -0.93 14.43
N CYS A 333 -6.07 -0.40 13.21
CA CYS A 333 -5.15 0.65 12.77
C CYS A 333 -5.37 1.98 13.53
N ILE A 334 -6.62 2.41 13.71
CA ILE A 334 -6.94 3.61 14.49
C ILE A 334 -6.39 3.48 15.93
N TRP A 335 -6.60 2.32 16.54
CA TRP A 335 -6.07 2.02 17.88
C TRP A 335 -4.54 2.11 17.92
N ALA A 336 -3.84 1.61 16.90
CA ALA A 336 -2.38 1.67 16.83
C ALA A 336 -1.87 3.12 16.69
N TYR A 337 -2.59 3.98 15.99
CA TYR A 337 -2.32 5.42 15.96
C TYR A 337 -2.51 6.05 17.34
N ASP A 338 -3.63 5.78 17.99
CA ASP A 338 -3.99 6.38 19.29
C ASP A 338 -3.07 5.95 20.44
N LEU A 339 -2.46 4.78 20.31
CA LEU A 339 -1.56 4.26 21.33
C LEU A 339 -0.20 4.99 21.36
N MET A 340 0.24 5.57 20.26
CA MET A 340 1.53 6.24 20.19
C MET A 340 1.48 7.65 20.77
N PRO A 341 2.53 8.10 21.49
CA PRO A 341 2.59 9.46 22.04
C PRO A 341 2.48 10.57 21.00
N THR A 342 2.92 10.30 19.77
CA THR A 342 2.77 11.23 18.63
C THR A 342 1.38 11.18 18.02
N GLY A 343 0.54 10.20 18.37
CA GLY A 343 -0.72 9.92 17.66
C GLY A 343 -0.51 9.39 16.24
N ILE A 344 0.64 8.75 15.95
CA ILE A 344 1.00 8.23 14.63
C ILE A 344 1.49 6.79 14.76
N MET A 345 0.88 5.87 14.03
CA MET A 345 1.26 4.45 14.00
C MET A 345 2.67 4.27 13.41
N PRO A 346 3.54 3.43 14.01
CA PRO A 346 4.83 3.05 13.45
C PRO A 346 4.70 2.09 12.26
N GLU A 347 5.81 1.88 11.53
CA GLU A 347 5.85 0.96 10.39
C GLU A 347 5.53 -0.47 10.79
N THR A 348 6.10 -0.99 11.92
CA THR A 348 5.97 -2.41 12.30
C THR A 348 5.83 -2.58 13.80
N LEU A 349 4.84 -3.37 14.20
CA LEU A 349 4.49 -3.71 15.58
C LEU A 349 4.37 -5.23 15.77
N TYR A 350 4.86 -5.74 16.89
CA TYR A 350 4.48 -7.05 17.42
C TYR A 350 3.50 -6.86 18.58
N ILE A 351 2.39 -7.61 18.56
CA ILE A 351 1.27 -7.41 19.48
C ILE A 351 0.88 -8.75 20.09
N SER A 352 0.78 -8.81 21.42
CA SER A 352 0.19 -9.99 22.07
C SER A 352 -1.28 -10.14 21.67
N GLY A 353 -1.66 -11.32 21.22
CA GLY A 353 -2.97 -11.56 20.66
C GLY A 353 -3.46 -13.00 20.76
N CYS A 354 -4.62 -13.24 20.19
CA CYS A 354 -5.27 -14.54 20.12
C CYS A 354 -5.76 -14.82 18.69
N ARG A 355 -5.41 -15.98 18.17
CA ARG A 355 -6.07 -16.59 17.00
C ARG A 355 -7.23 -17.46 17.47
N ASN A 356 -8.14 -17.80 16.60
CA ASN A 356 -9.22 -18.78 16.83
C ASN A 356 -10.10 -18.46 18.06
N SER A 357 -10.25 -17.22 18.43
CA SER A 357 -11.09 -16.76 19.53
C SER A 357 -11.86 -15.51 19.10
N ASP A 358 -13.15 -15.46 19.37
CA ASP A 358 -13.99 -14.30 19.07
C ASP A 358 -13.60 -13.06 19.88
N ARG A 359 -12.87 -13.24 20.97
CA ARG A 359 -12.33 -12.18 21.84
C ARG A 359 -11.00 -12.60 22.45
N CYS A 360 -10.11 -11.64 22.60
CA CYS A 360 -8.82 -11.81 23.29
C CYS A 360 -8.81 -10.99 24.58
N GLU A 361 -9.16 -11.63 25.70
CA GLU A 361 -9.19 -10.94 26.97
C GLU A 361 -7.77 -10.62 27.47
N TRP A 362 -7.61 -9.40 28.03
CA TRP A 362 -6.36 -8.95 28.61
C TRP A 362 -5.90 -9.87 29.75
N LYS A 363 -4.67 -10.37 29.66
CA LYS A 363 -3.97 -11.15 30.68
C LYS A 363 -2.53 -10.66 30.79
N GLU A 364 -2.19 -9.95 31.88
CA GLU A 364 -0.84 -9.42 32.07
C GLU A 364 0.22 -10.53 32.06
N GLU A 365 -0.09 -11.70 32.65
CA GLU A 365 0.80 -12.85 32.64
C GLU A 365 1.12 -13.37 31.24
N LYS A 366 0.11 -13.38 30.36
CA LYS A 366 0.33 -13.77 28.96
C LYS A 366 1.21 -12.73 28.28
N TRP A 367 0.92 -11.44 28.43
CA TRP A 367 1.72 -10.37 27.84
C TRP A 367 3.18 -10.45 28.28
N PHE A 368 3.45 -10.70 29.58
CA PHE A 368 4.79 -10.87 30.11
C PHE A 368 5.50 -12.11 29.52
N ARG A 369 4.78 -13.23 29.34
CA ARG A 369 5.33 -14.42 28.68
C ARG A 369 5.66 -14.16 27.22
N ASP A 370 4.72 -13.52 26.49
CA ASP A 370 4.87 -13.23 25.06
C ASP A 370 6.09 -12.34 24.79
N ILE A 371 6.41 -11.36 25.66
CA ILE A 371 7.62 -10.52 25.57
C ILE A 371 8.91 -11.36 25.55
N PHE A 372 8.92 -12.48 26.26
CA PHE A 372 10.08 -13.41 26.30
C PHE A 372 9.97 -14.58 25.34
N GLY A 373 8.87 -14.73 24.61
CA GLY A 373 8.59 -15.95 23.85
C GLY A 373 8.47 -17.18 24.75
N TRP A 374 7.99 -17.02 25.99
CA TRP A 374 7.86 -18.08 26.98
C TRP A 374 6.64 -18.95 26.68
N PRO A 375 6.74 -20.28 26.83
CA PRO A 375 5.64 -21.19 26.45
C PRO A 375 4.31 -20.87 27.14
N ASP A 376 3.22 -21.00 26.42
CA ASP A 376 1.88 -20.85 26.96
C ASP A 376 1.60 -21.88 28.06
N GLY A 377 0.92 -21.42 29.13
CA GLY A 377 0.60 -22.28 30.28
C GLY A 377 1.74 -22.45 31.30
N ALA A 378 2.97 -22.17 30.96
CA ALA A 378 4.10 -22.23 31.90
C ALA A 378 4.14 -21.00 32.82
N GLN A 379 4.50 -21.22 34.12
CA GLN A 379 4.63 -20.12 35.07
C GLN A 379 5.90 -19.34 34.80
N LEU A 380 5.78 -18.01 34.65
CA LEU A 380 6.94 -17.13 34.47
C LEU A 380 7.74 -17.03 35.79
N PRO A 381 9.03 -17.37 35.79
CA PRO A 381 9.89 -17.20 36.97
C PRO A 381 9.95 -15.75 37.49
N THR A 382 10.13 -15.56 38.78
CA THR A 382 10.11 -14.22 39.41
C THR A 382 11.17 -13.28 38.84
N ASN A 383 12.37 -13.79 38.59
CA ASN A 383 13.46 -13.03 37.97
C ASN A 383 13.14 -12.59 36.52
N LEU A 384 12.45 -13.40 35.73
CA LEU A 384 12.01 -13.02 34.39
C LEU A 384 10.89 -11.98 34.46
N ARG A 385 9.99 -12.05 35.44
CA ARG A 385 8.95 -11.04 35.64
C ARG A 385 9.54 -9.65 35.94
N GLU A 386 10.62 -9.59 36.75
CA GLU A 386 11.34 -8.35 37.01
C GLU A 386 12.06 -7.84 35.75
N ALA A 387 12.73 -8.72 35.01
CA ALA A 387 13.37 -8.40 33.75
C ALA A 387 12.35 -7.87 32.72
N THR A 388 11.14 -8.48 32.63
CA THR A 388 10.05 -7.97 31.75
C THR A 388 9.68 -6.53 32.07
N ARG A 389 9.56 -6.18 33.36
CA ARG A 389 9.25 -4.80 33.75
C ARG A 389 10.35 -3.82 33.34
N LEU A 390 11.61 -4.21 33.42
CA LEU A 390 12.73 -3.39 32.96
C LEU A 390 12.70 -3.23 31.42
N ILE A 391 12.40 -4.29 30.66
CA ILE A 391 12.25 -4.24 29.21
C ILE A 391 11.11 -3.29 28.83
N ILE A 392 9.93 -3.44 29.46
CA ILE A 392 8.78 -2.57 29.25
C ILE A 392 9.14 -1.11 29.49
N GLN A 393 9.82 -0.81 30.59
CA GLN A 393 10.24 0.54 30.93
C GLN A 393 11.28 1.08 29.94
N HIS A 394 12.30 0.28 29.61
CA HIS A 394 13.36 0.67 28.68
C HIS A 394 12.85 0.96 27.29
N HIS A 395 12.04 0.06 26.75
CA HIS A 395 11.46 0.19 25.41
C HIS A 395 10.16 1.00 25.36
N LYS A 396 9.69 1.50 26.52
CA LYS A 396 8.43 2.26 26.66
C LYS A 396 7.23 1.52 26.07
N LEU A 397 7.17 0.20 26.27
CA LEU A 397 6.11 -0.62 25.68
C LEU A 397 4.77 -0.32 26.35
N GLN A 398 3.76 -0.17 25.53
CA GLN A 398 2.36 -0.05 25.95
C GLN A 398 1.66 -1.41 25.74
N PRO A 399 0.89 -1.91 26.73
CA PRO A 399 0.13 -3.14 26.53
C PRO A 399 -0.87 -3.01 25.34
N PRO A 400 -1.00 -4.01 24.49
CA PRO A 400 -0.33 -5.30 24.46
C PRO A 400 0.88 -5.38 23.52
N ILE A 401 1.56 -4.28 23.23
CA ILE A 401 2.73 -4.27 22.34
C ILE A 401 3.85 -5.09 22.98
N LEU A 402 4.42 -6.00 22.18
CA LEU A 402 5.59 -6.80 22.51
C LEU A 402 6.86 -6.10 22.08
N GLU A 403 6.83 -5.50 20.91
CA GLU A 403 7.94 -4.81 20.29
C GLU A 403 7.44 -3.78 19.27
N VAL A 404 8.15 -2.66 19.16
CA VAL A 404 8.04 -1.73 18.03
C VAL A 404 9.27 -1.98 17.15
N ALA A 405 9.16 -2.92 16.22
CA ALA A 405 10.31 -3.40 15.45
C ALA A 405 10.82 -2.33 14.47
N ASN A 406 9.91 -1.58 13.87
CA ASN A 406 10.27 -0.41 13.07
C ASN A 406 9.48 0.80 13.56
N PRO A 407 10.08 1.70 14.35
CA PRO A 407 9.38 2.83 14.96
C PRO A 407 9.16 4.02 14.02
N LYS A 408 9.64 3.96 12.80
CA LYS A 408 9.53 5.05 11.82
C LYS A 408 8.07 5.26 11.37
N TYR A 409 7.81 6.41 10.77
CA TYR A 409 6.62 6.68 9.98
C TYR A 409 7.02 7.35 8.67
N ARG A 410 6.60 6.82 7.54
CA ARG A 410 7.02 7.24 6.20
C ARG A 410 5.95 8.02 5.42
N LEU A 411 5.06 8.71 6.09
CA LEU A 411 3.98 9.49 5.44
C LEU A 411 2.94 8.64 4.69
N ARG A 412 2.70 7.43 5.13
CA ARG A 412 1.92 6.38 4.46
C ARG A 412 0.41 6.61 4.41
N PRO A 413 -0.28 6.11 3.34
CA PRO A 413 -1.71 6.29 3.08
C PRO A 413 -2.64 5.20 3.63
N GLU A 414 -2.17 3.96 3.89
CA GLU A 414 -3.04 2.77 4.00
C GLU A 414 -4.11 2.90 5.09
N ALA A 415 -3.77 3.55 6.21
CA ALA A 415 -4.73 3.76 7.29
C ALA A 415 -5.82 4.77 6.89
N ILE A 416 -5.43 5.92 6.33
CA ILE A 416 -6.42 6.94 5.89
C ILE A 416 -7.20 6.48 4.67
N GLU A 417 -6.64 5.66 3.79
CA GLU A 417 -7.34 5.00 2.70
C GLU A 417 -8.50 4.17 3.24
N SER A 418 -8.22 3.26 4.18
CA SER A 418 -9.23 2.40 4.78
C SER A 418 -10.29 3.18 5.55
N ILE A 419 -9.91 4.22 6.29
CA ILE A 419 -10.84 5.11 7.00
C ILE A 419 -11.74 5.83 6.00
N PHE A 420 -11.19 6.34 4.89
CA PHE A 420 -11.94 6.99 3.82
C PHE A 420 -12.93 6.04 3.15
N ILE A 421 -12.49 4.85 2.73
CA ILE A 421 -13.35 3.86 2.09
C ILE A 421 -14.49 3.46 3.05
N MET A 422 -14.17 3.19 4.31
CA MET A 422 -15.16 2.84 5.32
C MET A 422 -16.18 3.97 5.53
N TYR A 423 -15.74 5.23 5.62
CA TYR A 423 -16.63 6.39 5.67
C TYR A 423 -17.57 6.46 4.47
N ARG A 424 -17.01 6.27 3.25
CA ARG A 424 -17.83 6.33 2.02
C ARG A 424 -18.84 5.20 1.91
N ILE A 425 -18.56 4.04 2.52
CA ILE A 425 -19.44 2.87 2.51
C ILE A 425 -20.51 2.95 3.60
N THR A 426 -20.18 3.50 4.77
CA THR A 426 -21.06 3.48 5.94
C THR A 426 -21.78 4.80 6.20
N GLY A 427 -21.18 5.91 5.82
CA GLY A 427 -21.64 7.26 6.18
C GLY A 427 -21.35 7.64 7.63
N ASP A 428 -20.53 6.86 8.36
CA ASP A 428 -20.20 7.12 9.76
C ASP A 428 -19.29 8.35 9.89
N LYS A 429 -19.85 9.44 10.39
CA LYS A 429 -19.15 10.72 10.56
C LYS A 429 -18.02 10.67 11.61
N SER A 430 -18.06 9.72 12.54
CA SER A 430 -16.99 9.58 13.54
C SER A 430 -15.63 9.29 12.88
N LEU A 431 -15.65 8.66 11.71
CA LEU A 431 -14.46 8.41 10.91
C LEU A 431 -13.84 9.70 10.35
N GLN A 432 -14.65 10.73 10.06
CA GLN A 432 -14.10 12.05 9.69
C GLN A 432 -13.42 12.74 10.88
N ASP A 433 -13.95 12.59 12.09
CA ASP A 433 -13.31 13.16 13.29
C ASP A 433 -12.02 12.43 13.62
N THR A 434 -11.99 11.11 13.46
CA THR A 434 -10.79 10.29 13.59
C THR A 434 -9.72 10.67 12.56
N ALA A 435 -10.10 10.79 11.29
CA ALA A 435 -9.20 11.24 10.23
C ALA A 435 -8.63 12.64 10.52
N TRP A 436 -9.46 13.55 11.05
CA TRP A 436 -9.01 14.89 11.42
C TRP A 436 -7.98 14.87 12.54
N LYS A 437 -8.20 14.06 13.59
CA LYS A 437 -7.25 13.88 14.68
C LYS A 437 -5.90 13.34 14.17
N ILE A 438 -5.94 12.32 13.33
CA ILE A 438 -4.74 11.73 12.69
C ILE A 438 -4.02 12.78 11.85
N PHE A 439 -4.75 13.51 11.00
CA PHE A 439 -4.18 14.58 10.17
C PHE A 439 -3.46 15.65 11.00
N GLN A 440 -4.08 16.09 12.12
CA GLN A 440 -3.47 17.08 13.00
C GLN A 440 -2.16 16.56 13.62
N SER A 441 -2.10 15.28 14.02
CA SER A 441 -0.87 14.66 14.51
C SER A 441 0.21 14.62 13.43
N ILE A 442 -0.14 14.20 12.22
CA ILE A 442 0.81 14.17 11.11
C ILE A 442 1.33 15.57 10.80
N GLU A 443 0.44 16.56 10.62
CA GLU A 443 0.83 17.96 10.36
C GLU A 443 1.77 18.51 11.44
N GLN A 444 1.47 18.22 12.72
CA GLN A 444 2.26 18.70 13.86
C GLN A 444 3.67 18.14 13.86
N TYR A 445 3.83 16.84 13.61
CA TYR A 445 5.12 16.18 13.80
C TYR A 445 5.97 16.08 12.54
N THR A 446 5.37 16.09 11.36
CA THR A 446 6.11 15.87 10.10
C THR A 446 6.44 17.14 9.35
N LYS A 447 5.77 18.28 9.61
CA LYS A 447 5.99 19.52 8.90
C LYS A 447 7.40 20.08 9.12
N VAL A 448 8.05 20.45 8.03
CA VAL A 448 9.39 21.06 7.97
C VAL A 448 9.37 22.24 7.00
N GLU A 449 10.50 22.87 6.81
CA GLU A 449 10.58 24.12 6.04
C GLU A 449 10.14 23.95 4.58
N TYR A 450 10.53 22.86 3.92
CA TYR A 450 10.27 22.66 2.50
C TYR A 450 9.15 21.65 2.19
N GLY A 451 8.59 21.01 3.19
CA GLY A 451 7.53 20.02 3.00
C GLY A 451 7.18 19.26 4.28
N HIS A 452 6.97 17.96 4.16
CA HIS A 452 6.71 17.05 5.29
C HIS A 452 7.74 15.93 5.27
N ALA A 453 8.26 15.60 6.43
CA ALA A 453 9.36 14.65 6.57
C ALA A 453 8.89 13.39 7.31
N ALA A 454 9.38 12.24 6.89
CA ALA A 454 9.24 11.00 7.62
C ALA A 454 9.78 11.15 9.06
N LEU A 455 9.23 10.38 10.00
CA LEU A 455 9.65 10.38 11.40
C LEU A 455 10.57 9.19 11.69
N ASN A 456 11.56 9.42 12.54
CA ASN A 456 12.48 8.35 12.96
C ASN A 456 11.89 7.45 14.05
N ASP A 457 11.08 8.01 14.97
CA ASP A 457 10.47 7.22 16.07
C ASP A 457 9.13 7.85 16.51
N THR A 458 8.03 7.15 16.25
CA THR A 458 6.68 7.60 16.62
C THR A 458 6.40 7.54 18.13
N ARG A 459 7.25 6.88 18.89
CA ARG A 459 7.16 6.80 20.37
C ARG A 459 7.72 8.05 21.08
N ASP A 460 8.45 8.88 20.36
CA ASP A 460 9.07 10.09 20.92
C ASP A 460 8.47 11.36 20.31
N ILE A 461 7.82 12.17 21.13
CA ILE A 461 7.29 13.47 20.73
C ILE A 461 8.36 14.47 20.28
N ARG A 462 9.64 14.19 20.54
CA ARG A 462 10.80 14.96 20.08
C ARG A 462 11.58 14.24 18.99
N THR A 463 10.92 13.31 18.30
CA THR A 463 11.52 12.48 17.25
C THR A 463 12.25 13.30 16.20
N ALA A 464 13.37 12.78 15.70
CA ALA A 464 14.06 13.36 14.56
C ALA A 464 13.19 13.20 13.29
N ARG A 465 13.22 14.23 12.46
CA ARG A 465 12.63 14.22 11.12
C ARG A 465 13.66 13.72 10.14
N LEU A 466 13.30 12.68 9.39
CA LEU A 466 14.15 12.11 8.35
C LEU A 466 14.03 12.95 7.08
N ASP A 467 15.15 13.08 6.35
CA ASP A 467 15.15 13.89 5.11
C ASP A 467 14.58 13.07 3.93
N ALA A 468 13.32 12.64 4.09
CA ALA A 468 12.59 11.81 3.14
C ALA A 468 11.12 12.22 3.08
N MET A 469 10.63 12.43 1.86
CA MET A 469 9.21 12.65 1.54
C MET A 469 8.89 11.79 0.32
N GLU A 470 8.25 10.67 0.58
CA GLU A 470 7.87 9.70 -0.45
C GLU A 470 6.80 10.30 -1.40
N SER A 471 6.78 9.86 -2.66
CA SER A 471 5.84 10.38 -3.67
C SER A 471 4.38 10.20 -3.25
N PHE A 472 4.06 9.09 -2.61
CA PHE A 472 2.70 8.77 -2.15
C PHE A 472 2.17 9.72 -1.06
N TRP A 473 3.02 10.54 -0.42
CA TRP A 473 2.52 11.61 0.47
C TRP A 473 1.57 12.55 -0.26
N LEU A 474 1.97 13.02 -1.43
CA LEU A 474 1.18 13.89 -2.30
C LEU A 474 0.15 13.10 -3.11
N ALA A 475 0.58 11.98 -3.66
CA ALA A 475 -0.21 11.18 -4.58
C ALA A 475 -1.39 10.45 -3.90
N GLU A 476 -1.28 10.11 -2.62
CA GLU A 476 -2.23 9.23 -1.94
C GLU A 476 -2.64 9.73 -0.57
N THR A 477 -1.72 9.92 0.36
CA THR A 477 -2.03 10.25 1.75
C THR A 477 -2.86 11.54 1.84
N LEU A 478 -2.40 12.61 1.21
CA LEU A 478 -3.14 13.88 1.17
C LEU A 478 -4.38 13.82 0.30
N LYS A 479 -4.40 12.99 -0.74
CA LYS A 479 -5.58 12.72 -1.57
C LYS A 479 -6.71 12.14 -0.73
N TYR A 480 -6.44 11.06 0.03
CA TYR A 480 -7.46 10.43 0.88
C TYR A 480 -7.93 11.35 2.00
N PHE A 481 -7.03 12.12 2.64
CA PHE A 481 -7.43 13.16 3.60
C PHE A 481 -8.30 14.25 2.96
N TYR A 482 -7.99 14.66 1.74
CA TYR A 482 -8.80 15.65 1.03
C TYR A 482 -10.20 15.08 0.68
N LEU A 483 -10.24 13.87 0.16
CA LEU A 483 -11.47 13.21 -0.27
C LEU A 483 -12.42 12.88 0.89
N ILE A 484 -11.91 12.54 2.08
CA ILE A 484 -12.78 12.28 3.24
C ILE A 484 -13.49 13.56 3.71
N PHE A 485 -12.86 14.73 3.49
CA PHE A 485 -13.44 16.05 3.79
C PHE A 485 -14.05 16.73 2.55
N SER A 486 -14.18 16.03 1.44
CA SER A 486 -14.85 16.53 0.22
C SER A 486 -16.32 16.16 0.21
N ASP A 487 -17.10 16.79 -0.70
CA ASP A 487 -18.45 16.33 -0.99
C ASP A 487 -18.39 14.87 -1.46
N PRO A 488 -19.24 13.96 -0.94
CA PRO A 488 -19.22 12.57 -1.34
C PRO A 488 -19.43 12.29 -2.84
N LYS A 489 -19.96 13.27 -3.59
CA LYS A 489 -20.11 13.21 -5.05
C LYS A 489 -18.79 13.49 -5.77
N LEU A 490 -17.84 14.16 -5.12
CA LEU A 490 -16.51 14.29 -5.67
C LEU A 490 -15.81 12.95 -5.54
N ILE A 491 -15.51 12.32 -6.67
CA ILE A 491 -14.94 10.97 -6.72
C ILE A 491 -15.76 9.97 -5.90
N SER A 492 -16.98 9.67 -6.38
CA SER A 492 -17.85 8.67 -5.79
C SER A 492 -17.29 7.25 -6.03
N LEU A 493 -17.33 6.37 -5.03
CA LEU A 493 -16.95 4.96 -5.17
C LEU A 493 -17.91 4.17 -6.09
N ASP A 494 -19.08 4.74 -6.42
CA ASP A 494 -19.97 4.15 -7.42
C ASP A 494 -19.48 4.39 -8.85
N ASP A 495 -18.74 5.51 -9.08
CA ASP A 495 -18.30 5.95 -10.40
C ASP A 495 -16.80 5.72 -10.64
N TYR A 496 -15.98 5.68 -9.59
CA TYR A 496 -14.52 5.64 -9.67
C TYR A 496 -13.94 4.50 -8.83
N VAL A 497 -12.83 3.97 -9.29
CA VAL A 497 -11.93 3.11 -8.53
C VAL A 497 -10.66 3.88 -8.24
N LEU A 498 -10.26 3.91 -6.97
CA LEU A 498 -9.02 4.53 -6.53
C LEU A 498 -7.93 3.46 -6.58
N VAL A 499 -6.96 3.64 -7.46
CA VAL A 499 -5.82 2.75 -7.56
C VAL A 499 -4.61 3.46 -6.96
N GLY A 500 -4.07 2.93 -5.88
CA GLY A 500 -2.96 3.45 -5.12
C GLY A 500 -2.03 2.36 -4.68
N GLN A 501 -0.75 2.66 -4.68
CA GLN A 501 0.24 1.77 -4.09
C GLN A 501 1.35 2.54 -3.43
N PRO A 502 1.48 2.45 -2.12
CA PRO A 502 2.72 2.74 -1.45
C PRO A 502 3.59 1.48 -1.43
N VAL A 503 4.80 1.57 -1.89
CA VAL A 503 5.79 0.55 -1.64
C VAL A 503 6.88 1.11 -0.76
N SER A 504 7.25 0.35 0.26
CA SER A 504 8.42 0.64 1.06
C SER A 504 9.64 0.69 0.15
N GLY A 505 10.31 1.84 0.11
CA GLY A 505 11.66 1.86 -0.41
C GLY A 505 12.43 0.74 0.29
N ILE A 506 13.05 -0.14 -0.48
CA ILE A 506 14.00 -1.11 0.04
C ILE A 506 15.09 -0.27 0.70
N ASP A 507 15.11 -0.23 2.03
CA ASP A 507 16.33 0.17 2.72
C ASP A 507 17.38 -0.83 2.26
N ASP A 508 18.55 -0.37 1.82
CA ASP A 508 19.74 -1.20 1.52
C ASP A 508 20.23 -2.01 2.74
N ASP A 509 19.45 -2.00 3.81
CA ASP A 509 19.69 -2.79 5.01
C ASP A 509 19.07 -4.17 4.82
N SER A 510 19.78 -4.99 4.03
CA SER A 510 19.53 -6.44 3.83
C SER A 510 19.58 -7.26 5.13
N SER A 511 19.54 -6.61 6.30
CA SER A 511 19.54 -7.24 7.63
C SER A 511 18.12 -7.51 8.16
N ILE A 512 17.05 -7.16 7.45
CA ILE A 512 15.67 -7.37 7.92
C ILE A 512 15.15 -8.77 7.58
N PHE A 513 15.76 -9.47 6.64
CA PHE A 513 15.44 -10.87 6.33
C PHE A 513 16.46 -11.82 6.96
N GLY A 514 16.18 -12.25 8.17
CA GLY A 514 16.94 -13.29 8.85
C GLY A 514 17.59 -12.79 10.13
N ASP A 515 17.05 -13.26 11.22
CA ASP A 515 17.59 -13.32 12.59
C ASP A 515 16.75 -12.66 13.70
N GLY A 516 15.52 -12.25 13.44
CA GLY A 516 14.62 -11.69 14.47
C GLY A 516 14.28 -12.68 15.61
N VAL A 517 14.39 -13.97 15.39
CA VAL A 517 14.02 -15.01 16.38
C VAL A 517 15.26 -15.63 17.05
N SER A 518 16.47 -15.49 16.50
CA SER A 518 17.65 -16.19 17.03
C SER A 518 18.49 -15.36 18.01
N ARG A 519 18.35 -14.04 18.08
CA ARG A 519 19.23 -13.20 18.94
C ARG A 519 18.94 -13.27 20.43
N TYR A 520 17.77 -13.74 20.85
CA TYR A 520 17.48 -13.89 22.29
C TYR A 520 17.74 -15.29 22.86
N ARG A 521 18.12 -16.27 22.02
CA ARG A 521 18.44 -17.64 22.49
C ARG A 521 19.91 -17.89 22.85
N GLN A 522 20.82 -16.97 22.65
CA GLN A 522 22.27 -17.22 22.85
C GLN A 522 22.93 -16.43 23.97
N SER A 523 22.19 -15.77 24.86
CA SER A 523 22.78 -15.06 25.99
C SER A 523 22.02 -15.29 27.31
N ILE A 524 21.69 -16.53 27.62
CA ILE A 524 21.47 -16.99 29.00
C ILE A 524 22.23 -18.30 29.19
#